data_978bb830d0d82c8b13589018f5c359a2
#
_entry.id   978bb830d0d82c8b13589018f5c359a2
#
_cell.length_a   1.000
_cell.length_b   1.000
_cell.length_c   1.000
_cell.angle_alpha   90.00
_cell.angle_beta   90.00
_cell.angle_gamma   90.00
#
_symmetry.space_group_name_H-M   'P 1'
#
loop_
_entity.id
_entity.type
_entity.pdbx_description
1 polymer ?
#
loop_
_entity_poly.entity_id
_entity_poly.type
_entity_poly.pdbx_seq_one_letter_code
_entity_poly.pdbx_strand_id
1 'polypeptide(L)'
;PLIRSIFIPEKDCKWGIFDYSQQEPRLVVHYASLKNYMGASKFVDSYQEDDTTDFHQMVSDLADIPRKQAKTINLGLFYGMGKGKLMSQLGVDQETAEDLLAGYHERVPFVKKLMMDTMRKAGDKGFLSTIEGRRCRFDQWEPANEWGKKALPLADAQREYGEHMIKRAWTYKALNRLIQGSAADQTKKAMLELSKQGYLAHIQVHDELDFSVANDKD
;
A
#
# COMPACT_ATOMS: atom_id res chain seq x y z
N PRO A 1 -1.29 -19.82 -11.57
CA PRO A 1 -2.41 -20.38 -12.34
C PRO A 1 -2.63 -21.87 -12.01
N LEU A 2 -1.59 -22.74 -12.10
CA LEU A 2 -1.75 -24.17 -11.83
C LEU A 2 -2.22 -24.51 -10.40
N ILE A 3 -1.76 -23.78 -9.39
CA ILE A 3 -2.17 -24.04 -7.99
C ILE A 3 -3.66 -23.71 -7.79
N ARG A 4 -4.18 -22.65 -8.41
CA ARG A 4 -5.61 -22.31 -8.30
C ARG A 4 -6.52 -23.39 -8.93
N SER A 5 -6.07 -24.10 -9.95
CA SER A 5 -6.88 -25.12 -10.62
C SER A 5 -7.09 -26.41 -9.82
N ILE A 6 -6.37 -26.59 -8.69
CA ILE A 6 -6.61 -27.72 -7.78
C ILE A 6 -7.77 -27.47 -6.82
N PHE A 7 -8.19 -26.22 -6.65
CA PHE A 7 -9.36 -25.87 -5.86
C PHE A 7 -10.59 -25.88 -6.77
N ILE A 8 -11.62 -26.56 -6.34
CA ILE A 8 -12.91 -26.65 -7.05
C ILE A 8 -14.01 -26.15 -6.12
N PRO A 9 -15.08 -25.54 -6.65
CA PRO A 9 -16.22 -25.13 -5.86
C PRO A 9 -16.96 -26.36 -5.31
N GLU A 10 -17.89 -26.16 -4.40
CA GLU A 10 -18.78 -27.22 -3.92
C GLU A 10 -19.62 -27.81 -5.07
N LYS A 11 -20.14 -29.01 -4.84
CA LYS A 11 -20.96 -29.71 -5.84
C LYS A 11 -22.15 -28.82 -6.26
N ASP A 12 -22.40 -28.75 -7.54
CA ASP A 12 -23.46 -27.95 -8.17
C ASP A 12 -23.29 -26.41 -7.98
N CYS A 13 -22.06 -25.97 -7.63
CA CYS A 13 -21.67 -24.57 -7.51
C CYS A 13 -20.64 -24.15 -8.55
N LYS A 14 -20.48 -22.85 -8.72
CA LYS A 14 -19.39 -22.18 -9.46
C LYS A 14 -18.61 -21.26 -8.54
N TRP A 15 -17.38 -20.88 -8.92
CA TRP A 15 -16.63 -19.86 -8.20
C TRP A 15 -17.27 -18.48 -8.43
N GLY A 16 -17.66 -17.82 -7.33
CA GLY A 16 -17.86 -16.38 -7.27
C GLY A 16 -16.56 -15.74 -6.77
N ILE A 17 -15.88 -14.99 -7.63
CA ILE A 17 -14.61 -14.32 -7.34
C ILE A 17 -14.89 -12.84 -7.12
N PHE A 18 -14.60 -12.34 -5.92
CA PHE A 18 -14.86 -10.96 -5.52
C PHE A 18 -13.56 -10.29 -5.13
N ASP A 19 -13.14 -9.29 -5.88
CA ASP A 19 -11.90 -8.55 -5.71
C ASP A 19 -12.18 -7.07 -5.44
N TYR A 20 -11.45 -6.47 -4.49
CA TYR A 20 -11.57 -5.03 -4.24
C TYR A 20 -10.96 -4.21 -5.38
N SER A 21 -11.77 -3.35 -5.97
CA SER A 21 -11.27 -2.41 -6.99
C SER A 21 -10.30 -1.40 -6.36
N GLN A 22 -9.02 -1.50 -6.70
CA GLN A 22 -7.97 -0.54 -6.34
C GLN A 22 -7.89 -0.26 -4.82
N GLN A 23 -7.95 -1.29 -4.00
CA GLN A 23 -8.00 -1.17 -2.54
C GLN A 23 -6.90 -0.27 -1.97
N GLU A 24 -5.64 -0.50 -2.34
CA GLU A 24 -4.51 0.27 -1.82
C GLU A 24 -4.51 1.75 -2.26
N PRO A 25 -4.74 2.11 -3.54
CA PRO A 25 -4.91 3.51 -3.94
C PRO A 25 -6.02 4.24 -3.19
N ARG A 26 -7.18 3.60 -2.99
CA ARG A 26 -8.30 4.17 -2.20
C ARG A 26 -7.89 4.44 -0.76
N LEU A 27 -7.13 3.54 -0.14
CA LEU A 27 -6.59 3.75 1.21
C LEU A 27 -5.57 4.90 1.27
N VAL A 28 -4.71 5.07 0.26
CA VAL A 28 -3.79 6.21 0.18
C VAL A 28 -4.57 7.53 0.13
N VAL A 29 -5.59 7.61 -0.72
CA VAL A 29 -6.47 8.79 -0.83
C VAL A 29 -7.20 9.03 0.50
N HIS A 30 -7.75 7.99 1.13
CA HIS A 30 -8.43 8.06 2.42
C HIS A 30 -7.52 8.66 3.51
N TYR A 31 -6.31 8.12 3.69
CA TYR A 31 -5.38 8.64 4.69
C TYR A 31 -4.91 10.07 4.41
N ALA A 32 -4.75 10.42 3.14
CA ALA A 32 -4.40 11.78 2.74
C ALA A 32 -5.54 12.77 2.98
N SER A 33 -6.79 12.38 2.71
CA SER A 33 -7.98 13.20 2.94
C SER A 33 -8.23 13.46 4.42
N LEU A 34 -8.06 12.45 5.29
CA LEU A 34 -8.15 12.61 6.76
C LEU A 34 -7.16 13.64 7.32
N LYS A 35 -6.10 13.95 6.57
CA LYS A 35 -5.08 14.95 6.91
C LYS A 35 -5.25 16.26 6.16
N ASN A 36 -6.28 16.38 5.33
CA ASN A 36 -6.53 17.53 4.46
C ASN A 36 -5.30 17.88 3.59
N TYR A 37 -4.58 16.87 3.08
CA TYR A 37 -3.44 17.12 2.23
C TYR A 37 -3.89 17.64 0.86
N MET A 38 -3.16 18.64 0.38
CA MET A 38 -3.47 19.33 -0.88
C MET A 38 -3.60 18.34 -2.04
N GLY A 39 -4.70 18.44 -2.78
CA GLY A 39 -5.01 17.60 -3.94
C GLY A 39 -5.72 16.28 -3.64
N ALA A 40 -5.81 15.85 -2.35
CA ALA A 40 -6.46 14.59 -2.01
C ALA A 40 -7.98 14.63 -2.21
N SER A 41 -8.64 15.78 -1.96
CA SER A 41 -10.09 15.93 -2.11
C SER A 41 -10.56 15.61 -3.52
N LYS A 42 -9.86 16.09 -4.55
CA LYS A 42 -10.19 15.80 -5.96
C LYS A 42 -10.33 14.28 -6.23
N PHE A 43 -9.47 13.46 -5.62
CA PHE A 43 -9.56 12.01 -5.79
C PHE A 43 -10.71 11.41 -4.99
N VAL A 44 -11.03 11.98 -3.81
CA VAL A 44 -12.22 11.57 -3.04
C VAL A 44 -13.48 11.85 -3.84
N ASP A 45 -13.62 13.07 -4.37
CA ASP A 45 -14.77 13.48 -5.16
C ASP A 45 -14.95 12.57 -6.38
N SER A 46 -13.87 12.32 -7.13
CA SER A 46 -13.90 11.40 -8.28
C SER A 46 -14.35 9.99 -7.92
N TYR A 47 -13.90 9.43 -6.78
CA TYR A 47 -14.35 8.11 -6.32
C TYR A 47 -15.80 8.09 -5.82
N GLN A 48 -16.33 9.23 -5.38
CA GLN A 48 -17.74 9.36 -4.97
C GLN A 48 -18.68 9.52 -6.16
N GLU A 49 -18.19 10.17 -7.23
CA GLU A 49 -18.95 10.37 -8.47
C GLU A 49 -18.98 9.09 -9.33
N ASP A 50 -17.86 8.35 -9.37
CA ASP A 50 -17.72 7.13 -10.16
C ASP A 50 -16.82 6.12 -9.41
N ASP A 51 -17.41 5.01 -8.98
CA ASP A 51 -16.72 3.94 -8.26
C ASP A 51 -15.74 3.14 -9.14
N THR A 52 -15.83 3.27 -10.46
CA THR A 52 -14.90 2.70 -11.43
C THR A 52 -13.67 3.58 -11.68
N THR A 53 -13.60 4.77 -11.06
CA THR A 53 -12.47 5.70 -11.18
C THR A 53 -11.11 5.01 -11.03
N ASP A 54 -10.24 5.18 -12.02
CA ASP A 54 -8.89 4.62 -12.03
C ASP A 54 -7.86 5.62 -11.51
N PHE A 55 -7.35 5.41 -10.31
CA PHE A 55 -6.30 6.23 -9.68
C PHE A 55 -5.08 6.42 -10.58
N HIS A 56 -4.64 5.35 -11.24
CA HIS A 56 -3.45 5.43 -12.09
C HIS A 56 -3.69 6.23 -13.36
N GLN A 57 -4.92 6.21 -13.88
CA GLN A 57 -5.32 7.06 -15.00
C GLN A 57 -5.41 8.51 -14.56
N MET A 58 -6.05 8.80 -13.43
CA MET A 58 -6.10 10.18 -12.90
C MET A 58 -4.69 10.77 -12.71
N VAL A 59 -3.76 9.98 -12.17
CA VAL A 59 -2.36 10.41 -12.02
C VAL A 59 -1.69 10.59 -13.37
N SER A 60 -1.95 9.72 -14.34
CA SER A 60 -1.47 9.81 -15.71
C SER A 60 -1.88 11.16 -16.35
N ASP A 61 -3.15 11.49 -16.25
CA ASP A 61 -3.73 12.72 -16.81
C ASP A 61 -3.20 13.98 -16.11
N LEU A 62 -3.06 13.94 -14.78
CA LEU A 62 -2.54 15.07 -14.01
C LEU A 62 -1.05 15.31 -14.22
N ALA A 63 -0.26 14.25 -14.33
CA ALA A 63 1.19 14.35 -14.45
C ALA A 63 1.69 14.39 -15.90
N ASP A 64 0.78 14.23 -16.86
CA ASP A 64 1.08 14.16 -18.31
C ASP A 64 2.12 13.06 -18.62
N ILE A 65 1.89 11.87 -18.08
CA ILE A 65 2.76 10.69 -18.28
C ILE A 65 1.91 9.47 -18.65
N PRO A 66 2.47 8.48 -19.39
CA PRO A 66 1.74 7.28 -19.73
C PRO A 66 1.21 6.55 -18.48
N ARG A 67 -0.02 6.03 -18.51
CA ARG A 67 -0.66 5.30 -17.39
C ARG A 67 0.22 4.18 -16.82
N LYS A 68 0.96 3.47 -17.68
CA LYS A 68 1.91 2.42 -17.25
C LYS A 68 3.02 2.99 -16.35
N GLN A 69 3.56 4.16 -16.71
CA GLN A 69 4.55 4.85 -15.88
C GLN A 69 3.93 5.37 -14.59
N ALA A 70 2.75 5.99 -14.65
CA ALA A 70 2.00 6.43 -13.46
C ALA A 70 1.78 5.27 -12.49
N LYS A 71 1.34 4.09 -12.97
CA LYS A 71 1.18 2.89 -12.16
C LYS A 71 2.50 2.46 -11.51
N THR A 72 3.60 2.45 -12.26
CA THR A 72 4.92 2.06 -11.74
C THR A 72 5.41 3.02 -10.67
N ILE A 73 5.25 4.34 -10.87
CA ILE A 73 5.62 5.38 -9.89
C ILE A 73 4.75 5.25 -8.64
N ASN A 74 3.42 5.16 -8.78
CA ASN A 74 2.50 5.01 -7.67
C ASN A 74 2.86 3.82 -6.78
N LEU A 75 2.98 2.64 -7.37
CA LEU A 75 3.36 1.42 -6.63
C LEU A 75 4.77 1.56 -6.03
N GLY A 76 5.70 2.14 -6.77
CA GLY A 76 7.05 2.41 -6.28
C GLY A 76 7.04 3.24 -5.01
N LEU A 77 6.29 4.35 -5.00
CA LEU A 77 6.17 5.23 -3.84
C LEU A 77 5.42 4.57 -2.67
N PHE A 78 4.33 3.84 -2.96
CA PHE A 78 3.56 3.14 -1.92
C PHE A 78 4.39 2.07 -1.23
N TYR A 79 5.27 1.39 -1.97
CA TYR A 79 6.11 0.31 -1.45
C TYR A 79 7.50 0.77 -0.96
N GLY A 80 7.78 2.07 -0.95
CA GLY A 80 9.06 2.62 -0.51
C GLY A 80 10.22 2.20 -1.41
N MET A 81 9.96 2.10 -2.70
CA MET A 81 10.96 1.76 -3.71
C MET A 81 12.01 2.85 -3.80
N GLY A 82 13.29 2.46 -3.75
CA GLY A 82 14.39 3.39 -3.98
C GLY A 82 14.51 3.81 -5.44
N LYS A 83 15.10 5.00 -5.68
CA LYS A 83 15.26 5.62 -7.00
C LYS A 83 15.87 4.66 -8.03
N GLY A 84 16.94 3.95 -7.69
CA GLY A 84 17.59 3.02 -8.62
C GLY A 84 16.69 1.88 -9.12
N LYS A 85 15.82 1.34 -8.26
CA LYS A 85 14.84 0.33 -8.67
C LYS A 85 13.74 0.92 -9.54
N LEU A 86 13.30 2.16 -9.25
CA LEU A 86 12.32 2.87 -10.06
C LEU A 86 12.87 3.13 -11.48
N MET A 87 14.10 3.64 -11.59
CA MET A 87 14.80 3.82 -12.88
C MET A 87 14.82 2.52 -13.70
N SER A 88 15.22 1.41 -13.07
CA SER A 88 15.25 0.10 -13.73
C SER A 88 13.87 -0.36 -14.20
N GLN A 89 12.81 -0.09 -13.44
CA GLN A 89 11.44 -0.47 -13.82
C GLN A 89 10.85 0.41 -14.92
N LEU A 90 11.20 1.69 -14.94
CA LEU A 90 10.78 2.61 -15.99
C LEU A 90 11.62 2.48 -17.26
N GLY A 91 12.82 1.92 -17.17
CA GLY A 91 13.76 1.81 -18.28
C GLY A 91 14.35 3.16 -18.69
N VAL A 92 14.55 4.08 -17.73
CA VAL A 92 15.04 5.44 -17.94
C VAL A 92 16.33 5.69 -17.16
N ASP A 93 17.09 6.71 -17.59
CA ASP A 93 18.25 7.19 -16.88
C ASP A 93 17.89 7.98 -15.59
N GLN A 94 18.91 8.43 -14.87
CA GLN A 94 18.72 9.10 -13.60
C GLN A 94 18.05 10.46 -13.74
N GLU A 95 18.43 11.26 -14.72
CA GLU A 95 17.91 12.60 -14.98
C GLU A 95 16.43 12.53 -15.31
N THR A 96 16.06 11.69 -16.27
CA THR A 96 14.66 11.44 -16.65
C THR A 96 13.82 10.96 -15.45
N ALA A 97 14.35 10.05 -14.62
CA ALA A 97 13.63 9.59 -13.44
C ALA A 97 13.42 10.69 -12.39
N GLU A 98 14.40 11.57 -12.20
CA GLU A 98 14.30 12.73 -11.30
C GLU A 98 13.25 13.72 -11.79
N ASP A 99 13.23 14.04 -13.07
CA ASP A 99 12.24 14.93 -13.68
C ASP A 99 10.82 14.37 -13.60
N LEU A 100 10.65 13.08 -13.91
CA LEU A 100 9.37 12.38 -13.76
C LEU A 100 8.86 12.40 -12.31
N LEU A 101 9.74 12.15 -11.34
CA LEU A 101 9.37 12.20 -9.92
C LEU A 101 9.07 13.62 -9.45
N ALA A 102 9.81 14.63 -9.93
CA ALA A 102 9.57 16.02 -9.60
C ALA A 102 8.20 16.46 -10.11
N GLY A 103 7.90 16.24 -11.39
CA GLY A 103 6.61 16.53 -12.00
C GLY A 103 5.45 15.78 -11.33
N TYR A 104 5.65 14.50 -11.00
CA TYR A 104 4.68 13.72 -10.23
C TYR A 104 4.39 14.36 -8.86
N HIS A 105 5.43 14.71 -8.11
CA HIS A 105 5.27 15.26 -6.75
C HIS A 105 4.65 16.68 -6.76
N GLU A 106 4.86 17.44 -7.80
CA GLU A 106 4.21 18.73 -7.99
C GLU A 106 2.70 18.57 -8.21
N ARG A 107 2.30 17.60 -9.02
CA ARG A 107 0.90 17.39 -9.43
C ARG A 107 0.10 16.51 -8.48
N VAL A 108 0.77 15.61 -7.75
CA VAL A 108 0.18 14.69 -6.78
C VAL A 108 0.90 14.79 -5.41
N PRO A 109 0.90 15.99 -4.79
CA PRO A 109 1.75 16.28 -3.62
C PRO A 109 1.38 15.47 -2.38
N PHE A 110 0.11 15.04 -2.24
CA PHE A 110 -0.36 14.32 -1.07
C PHE A 110 0.31 12.96 -0.87
N VAL A 111 0.72 12.29 -1.96
CA VAL A 111 1.40 10.97 -1.86
C VAL A 111 2.75 11.12 -1.18
N LYS A 112 3.57 12.08 -1.64
CA LYS A 112 4.88 12.37 -1.01
C LYS A 112 4.71 12.82 0.43
N LYS A 113 3.73 13.69 0.69
CA LYS A 113 3.44 14.20 2.04
C LYS A 113 3.04 13.09 2.99
N LEU A 114 2.14 12.20 2.56
CA LEU A 114 1.71 11.05 3.35
C LEU A 114 2.89 10.11 3.64
N MET A 115 3.73 9.82 2.64
CA MET A 115 4.93 9.00 2.80
C MET A 115 5.87 9.59 3.86
N MET A 116 6.21 10.86 3.75
CA MET A 116 7.13 11.52 4.69
C MET A 116 6.57 11.57 6.11
N ASP A 117 5.29 11.90 6.27
CA ASP A 117 4.66 12.00 7.59
C ASP A 117 4.48 10.62 8.25
N THR A 118 4.22 9.56 7.48
CA THR A 118 4.18 8.19 8.02
C THR A 118 5.58 7.71 8.42
N MET A 119 6.61 8.01 7.63
CA MET A 119 8.01 7.70 7.97
C MET A 119 8.43 8.41 9.26
N ARG A 120 8.17 9.71 9.37
CA ARG A 120 8.46 10.49 10.58
C ARG A 120 7.73 9.90 11.79
N LYS A 121 6.42 9.66 11.68
CA LYS A 121 5.62 9.08 12.78
C LYS A 121 6.14 7.70 13.21
N ALA A 122 6.57 6.87 12.24
CA ALA A 122 7.18 5.57 12.53
C ALA A 122 8.51 5.72 13.26
N GLY A 123 9.32 6.70 12.87
CA GLY A 123 10.57 7.04 13.57
C GLY A 123 10.35 7.53 14.99
N ASP A 124 9.45 8.49 15.18
CA ASP A 124 9.22 9.15 16.46
C ASP A 124 8.50 8.21 17.45
N LYS A 125 7.35 7.64 17.03
CA LYS A 125 6.48 6.85 17.91
C LYS A 125 6.81 5.35 17.95
N GLY A 126 7.55 4.86 16.99
CA GLY A 126 7.87 3.43 16.85
C GLY A 126 6.71 2.56 16.38
N PHE A 127 5.58 3.14 16.01
CA PHE A 127 4.45 2.40 15.42
C PHE A 127 3.52 3.29 14.60
N LEU A 128 2.76 2.63 13.71
CA LEU A 128 1.61 3.18 13.01
C LEU A 128 0.38 2.34 13.36
N SER A 129 -0.80 2.96 13.34
CA SER A 129 -2.06 2.22 13.48
C SER A 129 -2.76 2.12 12.13
N THR A 130 -3.19 0.93 11.77
CA THR A 130 -4.03 0.66 10.60
C THR A 130 -5.43 1.23 10.77
N ILE A 131 -6.27 1.08 9.76
CA ILE A 131 -7.66 1.59 9.77
C ILE A 131 -8.49 0.99 10.91
N GLU A 132 -8.26 -0.26 11.29
CA GLU A 132 -8.92 -0.94 12.42
C GLU A 132 -8.12 -0.83 13.74
N GLY A 133 -7.13 0.07 13.81
CA GLY A 133 -6.36 0.35 15.02
C GLY A 133 -5.23 -0.63 15.34
N ARG A 134 -4.99 -1.65 14.52
CA ARG A 134 -3.88 -2.59 14.70
C ARG A 134 -2.54 -1.89 14.55
N ARG A 135 -1.60 -2.18 15.46
CA ARG A 135 -0.29 -1.53 15.49
C ARG A 135 0.73 -2.26 14.61
N CYS A 136 1.29 -1.54 13.65
CA CYS A 136 2.48 -1.93 12.89
C CYS A 136 3.71 -1.33 13.58
N ARG A 137 4.54 -2.15 14.24
CA ARG A 137 5.68 -1.70 15.06
C ARG A 137 6.96 -1.60 14.26
N PHE A 138 7.82 -0.64 14.70
CA PHE A 138 9.18 -0.40 14.23
C PHE A 138 10.11 -0.44 15.45
N ASP A 139 10.39 -1.63 15.94
CA ASP A 139 11.10 -1.93 17.19
C ASP A 139 12.54 -2.42 16.99
N GLN A 140 13.01 -2.38 15.75
CA GLN A 140 14.40 -2.65 15.41
C GLN A 140 15.14 -1.34 15.14
N TRP A 141 16.46 -1.34 15.37
CA TRP A 141 17.31 -0.16 15.27
C TRP A 141 18.52 -0.45 14.41
N GLU A 142 18.96 0.56 13.65
CA GLU A 142 20.10 0.52 12.75
C GLU A 142 20.98 1.78 12.96
N PRO A 143 22.26 1.79 12.54
CA PRO A 143 23.07 3.00 12.58
C PRO A 143 22.44 4.14 11.81
N ALA A 144 22.51 5.36 12.36
CA ALA A 144 21.93 6.54 11.71
C ALA A 144 22.67 6.93 10.42
N ASN A 145 24.00 6.75 10.40
CA ASN A 145 24.90 7.26 9.37
C ASN A 145 25.59 6.17 8.53
N GLU A 146 25.29 4.88 8.79
CA GLU A 146 25.88 3.77 8.03
C GLU A 146 24.77 2.94 7.36
N TRP A 147 25.00 2.58 6.09
CA TRP A 147 24.07 1.75 5.32
C TRP A 147 24.51 0.28 5.31
N GLY A 148 23.52 -0.61 5.22
CA GLY A 148 23.77 -2.05 5.04
C GLY A 148 24.12 -2.80 6.33
N LYS A 149 24.11 -2.15 7.46
CA LYS A 149 24.27 -2.80 8.77
C LYS A 149 22.98 -3.52 9.19
N LYS A 150 23.13 -4.55 10.01
CA LYS A 150 22.02 -5.33 10.53
C LYS A 150 21.15 -4.51 11.48
N ALA A 151 19.86 -4.56 11.32
CA ALA A 151 18.94 -4.00 12.32
C ALA A 151 18.86 -4.93 13.52
N LEU A 152 18.91 -4.36 14.73
CA LEU A 152 19.00 -5.07 16.01
C LEU A 152 17.91 -4.55 16.99
N PRO A 153 17.53 -5.34 18.02
CA PRO A 153 16.79 -4.84 19.17
C PRO A 153 17.51 -3.67 19.83
N LEU A 154 16.79 -2.77 20.51
CA LEU A 154 17.34 -1.52 21.04
C LEU A 154 18.61 -1.71 21.87
N ALA A 155 18.59 -2.61 22.85
CA ALA A 155 19.72 -2.82 23.75
C ALA A 155 20.98 -3.33 23.02
N ASP A 156 20.79 -4.19 22.01
CA ASP A 156 21.89 -4.69 21.19
C ASP A 156 22.42 -3.62 20.25
N ALA A 157 21.52 -2.84 19.64
CA ALA A 157 21.90 -1.74 18.75
C ALA A 157 22.67 -0.65 19.51
N GLN A 158 22.26 -0.31 20.73
CA GLN A 158 22.97 0.65 21.59
C GLN A 158 24.38 0.18 21.93
N ARG A 159 24.54 -1.12 22.23
CA ARG A 159 25.83 -1.73 22.54
C ARG A 159 26.75 -1.79 21.32
N GLU A 160 26.20 -2.16 20.18
CA GLU A 160 26.97 -2.38 18.94
C GLU A 160 27.31 -1.07 18.22
N TYR A 161 26.37 -0.12 18.18
CA TYR A 161 26.46 1.09 17.35
C TYR A 161 26.58 2.39 18.16
N GLY A 162 26.38 2.33 19.47
CA GLY A 162 26.37 3.50 20.35
C GLY A 162 24.96 4.12 20.51
N GLU A 163 24.66 4.58 21.73
CA GLU A 163 23.32 5.01 22.15
C GLU A 163 22.74 6.15 21.28
N HIS A 164 23.58 7.12 20.89
CA HIS A 164 23.14 8.29 20.12
C HIS A 164 23.35 8.17 18.61
N MET A 165 23.87 7.02 18.15
CA MET A 165 24.22 6.79 16.75
C MET A 165 23.21 5.89 16.02
N ILE A 166 22.06 5.66 16.62
CA ILE A 166 21.04 4.74 16.10
C ILE A 166 19.74 5.44 15.76
N LYS A 167 19.02 4.89 14.78
CA LYS A 167 17.65 5.27 14.39
C LYS A 167 16.79 4.01 14.24
N ARG A 168 15.48 4.17 14.27
CA ARG A 168 14.57 3.05 13.97
C ARG A 168 14.77 2.56 12.54
N ALA A 169 14.92 1.24 12.41
CA ALA A 169 15.14 0.59 11.14
C ALA A 169 13.86 0.54 10.28
N TRP A 170 14.06 0.51 8.98
CA TRP A 170 13.03 0.28 7.95
C TRP A 170 11.86 1.26 7.96
N THR A 171 12.03 2.45 8.50
CA THR A 171 10.96 3.47 8.52
C THR A 171 10.52 3.88 7.11
N TYR A 172 11.38 3.71 6.09
CA TYR A 172 11.03 3.91 4.69
C TYR A 172 9.88 2.99 4.20
N LYS A 173 9.64 1.86 4.89
CA LYS A 173 8.49 0.96 4.63
C LYS A 173 7.21 1.37 5.34
N ALA A 174 7.20 2.53 6.02
CA ALA A 174 6.09 2.93 6.88
C ALA A 174 4.77 3.07 6.11
N LEU A 175 4.78 3.75 4.96
CA LEU A 175 3.58 3.88 4.12
C LEU A 175 3.09 2.52 3.64
N ASN A 176 3.98 1.68 3.13
CA ASN A 176 3.63 0.32 2.69
C ASN A 176 2.95 -0.48 3.82
N ARG A 177 3.55 -0.51 5.02
CA ARG A 177 2.98 -1.22 6.17
C ARG A 177 1.63 -0.67 6.61
N LEU A 178 1.42 0.64 6.52
CA LEU A 178 0.14 1.27 6.82
C LEU A 178 -0.93 0.84 5.82
N ILE A 179 -0.63 0.96 4.53
CA ILE A 179 -1.59 0.69 3.45
C ILE A 179 -1.92 -0.80 3.35
N GLN A 180 -0.91 -1.66 3.22
CA GLN A 180 -1.14 -3.12 3.16
C GLN A 180 -1.75 -3.67 4.45
N GLY A 181 -1.34 -3.14 5.60
CA GLY A 181 -1.93 -3.52 6.88
C GLY A 181 -3.42 -3.15 6.96
N SER A 182 -3.79 -1.97 6.48
CA SER A 182 -5.19 -1.52 6.45
C SER A 182 -6.01 -2.27 5.40
N ALA A 183 -5.44 -2.58 4.25
CA ALA A 183 -6.06 -3.43 3.23
C ALA A 183 -6.38 -4.82 3.80
N ALA A 184 -5.40 -5.45 4.46
CA ALA A 184 -5.61 -6.74 5.10
C ALA A 184 -6.67 -6.70 6.22
N ASP A 185 -6.75 -5.61 6.99
CA ASP A 185 -7.77 -5.44 8.02
C ASP A 185 -9.16 -5.31 7.39
N GLN A 186 -9.30 -4.55 6.31
CA GLN A 186 -10.56 -4.38 5.57
C GLN A 186 -11.06 -5.72 5.00
N THR A 187 -10.17 -6.49 4.34
CA THR A 187 -10.53 -7.81 3.79
C THR A 187 -10.94 -8.77 4.90
N LYS A 188 -10.22 -8.82 6.02
CA LYS A 188 -10.58 -9.68 7.17
C LYS A 188 -11.91 -9.27 7.81
N LYS A 189 -12.20 -7.97 7.88
CA LYS A 189 -13.47 -7.47 8.37
C LYS A 189 -14.62 -7.88 7.45
N ALA A 190 -14.43 -7.75 6.14
CA ALA A 190 -15.40 -8.24 5.16
C ALA A 190 -15.67 -9.74 5.32
N MET A 191 -14.62 -10.57 5.44
CA MET A 191 -14.76 -12.01 5.70
C MET A 191 -15.57 -12.29 6.96
N LEU A 192 -15.31 -11.57 8.05
CA LEU A 192 -16.03 -11.73 9.31
C LEU A 192 -17.50 -11.36 9.17
N GLU A 193 -17.80 -10.23 8.53
CA GLU A 193 -19.19 -9.78 8.36
C GLU A 193 -19.99 -10.69 7.41
N LEU A 194 -19.35 -11.18 6.35
CA LEU A 194 -19.96 -12.16 5.45
C LEU A 194 -20.20 -13.50 6.16
N SER A 195 -19.26 -13.98 6.96
CA SER A 195 -19.41 -15.21 7.74
C SER A 195 -20.57 -15.13 8.74
N LYS A 196 -20.80 -13.98 9.38
CA LYS A 196 -21.98 -13.77 10.25
C LYS A 196 -23.31 -13.87 9.49
N GLN A 197 -23.31 -13.63 8.19
CA GLN A 197 -24.46 -13.74 7.32
C GLN A 197 -24.59 -15.14 6.67
N GLY A 198 -23.68 -16.06 7.01
CA GLY A 198 -23.66 -17.44 6.50
C GLY A 198 -22.83 -17.62 5.22
N TYR A 199 -22.17 -16.58 4.73
CA TYR A 199 -21.28 -16.67 3.55
C TYR A 199 -19.86 -16.98 4.00
N LEU A 200 -19.35 -18.19 3.70
CA LEU A 200 -17.99 -18.59 4.00
C LEU A 200 -17.10 -18.48 2.78
N ALA A 201 -16.10 -17.59 2.83
CA ALA A 201 -15.06 -17.56 1.82
C ALA A 201 -14.20 -18.83 1.91
N HIS A 202 -14.05 -19.54 0.80
CA HIS A 202 -13.23 -20.76 0.73
C HIS A 202 -11.77 -20.44 0.47
N ILE A 203 -11.49 -19.37 -0.28
CA ILE A 203 -10.13 -18.92 -0.61
C ILE A 203 -10.06 -17.42 -0.39
N GLN A 204 -8.92 -16.97 0.11
CA GLN A 204 -8.56 -15.54 0.18
C GLN A 204 -7.19 -15.34 -0.46
N VAL A 205 -7.11 -14.45 -1.45
CA VAL A 205 -5.85 -14.10 -2.12
C VAL A 205 -5.72 -12.57 -2.12
N HIS A 206 -4.87 -12.03 -1.25
CA HIS A 206 -4.73 -10.58 -1.03
C HIS A 206 -6.06 -9.92 -0.67
N ASP A 207 -6.66 -9.20 -1.60
CA ASP A 207 -7.94 -8.48 -1.54
C ASP A 207 -9.10 -9.22 -2.23
N GLU A 208 -8.84 -10.40 -2.77
CA GLU A 208 -9.82 -11.28 -3.41
C GLU A 208 -10.39 -12.30 -2.43
N LEU A 209 -11.69 -12.53 -2.49
CA LEU A 209 -12.41 -13.56 -1.76
C LEU A 209 -13.20 -14.43 -2.73
N ASP A 210 -12.98 -15.75 -2.65
CA ASP A 210 -13.65 -16.73 -3.50
C ASP A 210 -14.68 -17.52 -2.70
N PHE A 211 -15.88 -17.65 -3.26
CA PHE A 211 -17.01 -18.35 -2.66
C PHE A 211 -17.54 -19.41 -3.61
N SER A 212 -18.09 -20.50 -3.05
CA SER A 212 -18.98 -21.37 -3.82
C SER A 212 -20.36 -20.73 -3.91
N VAL A 213 -20.79 -20.38 -5.11
CA VAL A 213 -22.09 -19.79 -5.37
C VAL A 213 -22.95 -20.74 -6.19
N ALA A 214 -24.24 -20.83 -5.89
CA ALA A 214 -25.16 -21.71 -6.60
C ALA A 214 -25.09 -21.47 -8.12
N ASN A 215 -25.19 -22.55 -8.87
CA ASN A 215 -25.19 -22.49 -10.32
C ASN A 215 -26.59 -22.25 -10.83
N ASP A 216 -27.14 -21.04 -10.61
CA ASP A 216 -28.45 -20.69 -11.12
C ASP A 216 -28.44 -20.75 -12.64
N LYS A 217 -29.34 -21.54 -13.17
CA LYS A 217 -29.51 -21.72 -14.62
C LYS A 217 -30.52 -20.75 -15.23
N ASP A 218 -30.94 -19.70 -14.47
CA ASP A 218 -31.93 -18.72 -14.90
C ASP A 218 -31.32 -17.33 -15.09
#